data_3b782f317f347af7fec2a3223557aedd
#
_entry.id   3b782f317f347af7fec2a3223557aedd
#
_cell.length_a   1.000
_cell.length_b   1.000
_cell.length_c   1.000
_cell.angle_alpha   90.00
_cell.angle_beta   90.00
_cell.angle_gamma   90.00
#
_symmetry.space_group_name_H-M   'P 1'
#
loop_
_entity.id
_entity.type
_entity.pdbx_description
1 polymer ?
#
loop_
_entity_poly.entity_id
_entity_poly.type
_entity_poly.pdbx_seq_one_letter_code
_entity_poly.pdbx_strand_id
1 'polypeptide(L)'
;MKKKIMIVGAGWMGCHLAYSLKLRGYNVSLFDQKNIFNGMSGSNTNRLHMGYHYPRSHQTRIQSKEGYTSFIKRYPQLVKQIKNNLIYILKKESLIDFYTYKKVMISAGLKVKSTKFFENELTNVEGLLKVDEAQILQDKSKKFFQFKLKKNFFKNKKIDISQIEFKKNRFIYKNTKFDHIIDCTAGHMTKYKNFDISFEPRVTFIYKSKLKSFALMAMDGPFYNIFPYGKRDYILGTPMFSKFKKFSNLNRAIHFLKNIKKETLLKRQLGSEKIVKKSFNNFDKYFYFKNCFFSLTTIFYSKSDNRPTLVKKNKNIIFVLGGKIDTIFEAEKKILKLID
;
A
#
# COMPACT_ATOMS: atom_id res chain seq x y z
N MET A 1 -23.52 26.25 7.69
CA MET A 1 -23.26 24.92 8.29
C MET A 1 -22.24 24.17 7.44
N LYS A 2 -21.22 23.54 8.06
CA LYS A 2 -20.24 22.72 7.32
C LYS A 2 -20.91 21.51 6.70
N LYS A 3 -20.48 21.13 5.48
CA LYS A 3 -21.04 20.03 4.68
C LYS A 3 -21.00 18.69 5.44
N LYS A 4 -22.00 17.85 5.21
CA LYS A 4 -22.09 16.50 5.75
C LYS A 4 -21.59 15.49 4.71
N ILE A 5 -20.60 14.72 5.07
CA ILE A 5 -19.84 13.85 4.13
C ILE A 5 -19.96 12.39 4.55
N MET A 6 -20.42 11.55 3.62
CA MET A 6 -20.38 10.11 3.73
C MET A 6 -19.05 9.60 3.15
N ILE A 7 -18.31 8.80 3.89
CA ILE A 7 -17.12 8.11 3.39
C ILE A 7 -17.38 6.61 3.47
N VAL A 8 -17.12 5.88 2.39
CA VAL A 8 -17.33 4.44 2.30
C VAL A 8 -16.00 3.74 2.09
N GLY A 9 -15.68 2.79 2.97
CA GLY A 9 -14.41 2.06 3.01
C GLY A 9 -13.47 2.57 4.12
N ALA A 10 -13.31 1.79 5.20
CA ALA A 10 -12.46 2.11 6.35
C ALA A 10 -11.05 1.51 6.25
N GLY A 11 -10.45 1.56 5.05
CA GLY A 11 -9.03 1.37 4.83
C GLY A 11 -8.22 2.61 5.21
N TRP A 12 -6.90 2.63 4.93
CA TRP A 12 -6.03 3.78 5.19
C TRP A 12 -6.58 5.08 4.60
N MET A 13 -7.01 5.04 3.33
CA MET A 13 -7.55 6.21 2.62
C MET A 13 -8.79 6.77 3.33
N GLY A 14 -9.80 5.93 3.58
CA GLY A 14 -11.04 6.39 4.20
C GLY A 14 -10.87 6.83 5.65
N CYS A 15 -10.05 6.13 6.43
CA CYS A 15 -9.75 6.53 7.81
C CYS A 15 -8.98 7.85 7.88
N HIS A 16 -7.98 8.05 7.01
CA HIS A 16 -7.24 9.30 6.94
C HIS A 16 -8.14 10.46 6.55
N LEU A 17 -8.95 10.30 5.49
CA LEU A 17 -9.88 11.34 5.04
C LEU A 17 -10.94 11.66 6.10
N ALA A 18 -11.53 10.63 6.73
CA ALA A 18 -12.50 10.84 7.80
C ALA A 18 -11.91 11.64 8.97
N TYR A 19 -10.70 11.28 9.40
CA TYR A 19 -10.00 11.97 10.47
C TYR A 19 -9.63 13.41 10.10
N SER A 20 -9.08 13.61 8.91
CA SER A 20 -8.65 14.92 8.44
C SER A 20 -9.83 15.88 8.23
N LEU A 21 -10.90 15.43 7.59
CA LEU A 21 -12.11 16.23 7.37
C LEU A 21 -12.81 16.55 8.69
N LYS A 22 -12.86 15.61 9.64
CA LYS A 22 -13.36 15.86 11.00
C LYS A 22 -12.57 16.97 11.70
N LEU A 23 -11.23 16.94 11.63
CA LEU A 23 -10.40 18.00 12.22
C LEU A 23 -10.63 19.37 11.61
N ARG A 24 -11.08 19.42 10.35
CA ARG A 24 -11.48 20.65 9.65
C ARG A 24 -12.94 21.07 9.95
N GLY A 25 -13.62 20.29 10.81
CA GLY A 25 -14.98 20.55 11.29
C GLY A 25 -16.08 20.10 10.37
N TYR A 26 -15.82 19.29 9.30
CA TYR A 26 -16.87 18.65 8.52
C TYR A 26 -17.62 17.62 9.35
N ASN A 27 -18.92 17.45 9.07
CA ASN A 27 -19.70 16.38 9.68
C ASN A 27 -19.50 15.09 8.88
N VAL A 28 -18.68 14.17 9.40
CA VAL A 28 -18.24 12.98 8.67
C VAL A 28 -18.88 11.73 9.25
N SER A 29 -19.38 10.85 8.35
CA SER A 29 -19.81 9.48 8.65
C SER A 29 -19.00 8.50 7.82
N LEU A 30 -18.22 7.63 8.47
CA LEU A 30 -17.40 6.60 7.83
C LEU A 30 -18.10 5.26 7.93
N PHE A 31 -18.34 4.60 6.80
CA PHE A 31 -19.01 3.30 6.71
C PHE A 31 -18.07 2.22 6.18
N ASP A 32 -18.15 1.02 6.74
CA ASP A 32 -17.50 -0.17 6.19
C ASP A 32 -18.34 -1.43 6.44
N GLN A 33 -18.31 -2.35 5.49
CA GLN A 33 -18.96 -3.66 5.62
C GLN A 33 -18.32 -4.53 6.72
N LYS A 34 -17.13 -4.18 7.16
CA LYS A 34 -16.36 -4.87 8.20
C LYS A 34 -15.80 -3.85 9.21
N ASN A 35 -14.73 -4.21 9.90
CA ASN A 35 -14.03 -3.31 10.82
C ASN A 35 -12.95 -2.50 10.09
N ILE A 36 -12.41 -1.47 10.76
CA ILE A 36 -11.26 -0.68 10.28
C ILE A 36 -10.10 -1.62 9.90
N PHE A 37 -9.51 -1.36 8.73
CA PHE A 37 -8.38 -2.10 8.15
C PHE A 37 -8.65 -3.60 7.90
N ASN A 38 -9.89 -3.98 7.62
CA ASN A 38 -10.23 -5.39 7.37
C ASN A 38 -10.13 -5.80 5.88
N GLY A 39 -9.84 -4.84 5.00
CA GLY A 39 -9.56 -5.06 3.58
C GLY A 39 -8.07 -5.03 3.27
N MET A 40 -7.70 -4.52 2.09
CA MET A 40 -6.31 -4.38 1.64
C MET A 40 -5.39 -3.69 2.64
N SER A 41 -5.90 -2.71 3.39
CA SER A 41 -5.12 -2.02 4.42
C SER A 41 -4.72 -2.92 5.58
N GLY A 42 -5.43 -4.02 5.80
CA GLY A 42 -5.09 -5.06 6.78
C GLY A 42 -4.16 -6.14 6.24
N SER A 43 -4.06 -6.27 4.91
CA SER A 43 -3.28 -7.30 4.21
C SER A 43 -2.29 -6.64 3.25
N ASN A 44 -1.47 -5.73 3.75
CA ASN A 44 -0.42 -5.05 2.99
C ASN A 44 0.96 -5.27 3.63
N THR A 45 1.99 -4.79 2.96
CA THR A 45 3.38 -4.98 3.38
C THR A 45 3.83 -4.06 4.51
N ASN A 46 2.97 -3.16 4.98
CA ASN A 46 3.24 -2.18 6.04
C ASN A 46 4.49 -1.30 5.80
N ARG A 47 4.90 -1.16 4.54
CA ARG A 47 6.06 -0.35 4.16
C ARG A 47 5.62 1.05 3.78
N LEU A 48 6.21 2.05 4.43
CA LEU A 48 6.08 3.45 4.04
C LEU A 48 7.24 3.79 3.12
N HIS A 49 6.95 3.91 1.83
CA HIS A 49 7.95 4.13 0.79
C HIS A 49 8.43 5.58 0.76
N MET A 50 9.74 5.74 0.57
CA MET A 50 10.36 7.06 0.35
C MET A 50 10.72 7.33 -1.13
N GLY A 51 10.54 6.32 -1.99
CA GLY A 51 10.76 6.47 -3.43
C GLY A 51 11.87 5.60 -4.03
N TYR A 52 12.68 4.94 -3.24
CA TYR A 52 13.81 4.11 -3.70
C TYR A 52 13.44 2.98 -4.67
N HIS A 53 12.19 2.56 -4.71
CA HIS A 53 11.68 1.52 -5.61
C HIS A 53 11.48 1.96 -7.07
N TYR A 54 11.67 3.25 -7.38
CA TYR A 54 11.24 3.83 -8.66
C TYR A 54 12.39 4.48 -9.43
N PRO A 55 13.43 3.72 -9.85
CA PRO A 55 14.58 4.30 -10.56
C PRO A 55 14.18 4.96 -11.89
N ARG A 56 13.14 4.47 -12.57
CA ARG A 56 12.68 4.97 -13.88
C ARG A 56 11.59 6.04 -13.82
N SER A 57 11.04 6.36 -12.65
CA SER A 57 9.97 7.37 -12.53
C SER A 57 10.31 8.45 -11.52
N HIS A 58 10.85 9.57 -12.01
CA HIS A 58 11.16 10.74 -11.18
C HIS A 58 9.92 11.24 -10.43
N GLN A 59 8.80 11.40 -11.14
CA GLN A 59 7.53 11.87 -10.55
C GLN A 59 7.08 10.97 -9.39
N THR A 60 7.16 9.64 -9.55
CA THR A 60 6.76 8.70 -8.49
C THR A 60 7.73 8.76 -7.29
N ARG A 61 9.03 9.03 -7.52
CA ARG A 61 10.00 9.24 -6.43
C ARG A 61 9.64 10.47 -5.61
N ILE A 62 9.43 11.61 -6.26
CA ILE A 62 9.07 12.86 -5.57
C ILE A 62 7.76 12.71 -4.81
N GLN A 63 6.72 12.17 -5.44
CA GLN A 63 5.43 11.89 -4.81
C GLN A 63 5.57 11.02 -3.55
N SER A 64 6.38 9.95 -3.62
CA SER A 64 6.60 9.07 -2.46
C SER A 64 7.36 9.78 -1.34
N LYS A 65 8.39 10.59 -1.67
CA LYS A 65 9.15 11.39 -0.70
C LYS A 65 8.26 12.39 0.02
N GLU A 66 7.43 13.13 -0.71
CA GLU A 66 6.47 14.08 -0.14
C GLU A 66 5.44 13.39 0.76
N GLY A 67 4.90 12.27 0.27
CA GLY A 67 3.96 11.45 1.01
C GLY A 67 4.57 10.87 2.29
N TYR A 68 5.79 10.35 2.23
CA TYR A 68 6.56 9.89 3.38
C TYR A 68 6.74 10.99 4.43
N THR A 69 7.21 12.16 4.00
CA THR A 69 7.42 13.31 4.88
C THR A 69 6.12 13.76 5.55
N SER A 70 5.04 13.84 4.78
CA SER A 70 3.72 14.19 5.29
C SER A 70 3.20 13.16 6.29
N PHE A 71 3.46 11.86 6.01
CA PHE A 71 3.05 10.77 6.90
C PHE A 71 3.78 10.81 8.23
N ILE A 72 5.10 10.96 8.23
CA ILE A 72 5.91 11.08 9.46
C ILE A 72 5.47 12.29 10.28
N LYS A 73 5.22 13.43 9.63
CA LYS A 73 4.74 14.64 10.29
C LYS A 73 3.38 14.46 10.94
N ARG A 74 2.43 13.78 10.25
CA ARG A 74 1.03 13.63 10.71
C ARG A 74 0.84 12.49 11.71
N TYR A 75 1.59 11.40 11.53
CA TYR A 75 1.42 10.14 12.25
C TYR A 75 2.75 9.58 12.79
N PRO A 76 3.58 10.39 13.51
CA PRO A 76 4.89 9.93 13.96
C PRO A 76 4.82 8.69 14.87
N GLN A 77 3.76 8.56 15.68
CA GLN A 77 3.55 7.43 16.57
C GLN A 77 3.11 6.13 15.87
N LEU A 78 2.72 6.21 14.59
CA LEU A 78 2.23 5.06 13.82
C LEU A 78 3.30 4.42 12.95
N VAL A 79 4.54 4.88 13.03
CA VAL A 79 5.67 4.39 12.24
C VAL A 79 6.85 4.00 13.11
N LYS A 80 7.71 3.16 12.54
CA LYS A 80 9.00 2.77 13.11
C LYS A 80 10.06 2.82 12.04
N GLN A 81 11.15 3.55 12.27
CA GLN A 81 12.31 3.58 11.39
C GLN A 81 13.03 2.22 11.39
N ILE A 82 13.57 1.84 10.24
CA ILE A 82 14.31 0.60 10.07
C ILE A 82 15.80 0.95 10.04
N LYS A 83 16.53 0.50 11.08
CA LYS A 83 17.97 0.84 11.22
C LYS A 83 18.83 0.32 10.08
N ASN A 84 18.57 -0.92 9.65
CA ASN A 84 19.35 -1.60 8.61
C ASN A 84 18.44 -1.87 7.42
N ASN A 85 18.07 -0.82 6.70
CA ASN A 85 17.33 -0.92 5.46
C ASN A 85 18.30 -0.82 4.28
N LEU A 86 18.47 -1.93 3.58
CA LEU A 86 19.48 -2.13 2.58
C LEU A 86 18.86 -2.30 1.20
N ILE A 87 19.49 -1.65 0.23
CA ILE A 87 19.20 -1.84 -1.20
C ILE A 87 20.51 -2.20 -1.88
N TYR A 88 20.51 -3.24 -2.68
CA TYR A 88 21.66 -3.62 -3.46
C TYR A 88 21.33 -3.81 -4.94
N ILE A 89 22.35 -3.63 -5.75
CA ILE A 89 22.30 -3.81 -7.20
C ILE A 89 23.09 -5.06 -7.55
N LEU A 90 22.52 -5.90 -8.40
CA LEU A 90 23.14 -7.13 -8.89
C LEU A 90 24.07 -6.84 -10.07
N LYS A 91 25.24 -7.47 -10.11
CA LYS A 91 26.23 -7.27 -11.19
C LYS A 91 25.71 -7.67 -12.59
N LYS A 92 24.97 -8.78 -12.68
CA LYS A 92 24.61 -9.37 -13.98
C LYS A 92 23.13 -9.26 -14.34
N GLU A 93 22.25 -9.16 -13.37
CA GLU A 93 20.80 -9.30 -13.61
C GLU A 93 20.04 -7.99 -13.40
N SER A 94 20.70 -6.94 -12.91
CA SER A 94 20.10 -5.63 -12.74
C SER A 94 19.98 -4.89 -14.07
N LEU A 95 18.86 -4.18 -14.27
CA LEU A 95 18.61 -3.34 -15.46
C LEU A 95 19.23 -1.94 -15.33
N ILE A 96 19.85 -1.65 -14.20
CA ILE A 96 20.54 -0.39 -13.91
C ILE A 96 21.79 -0.70 -13.08
N ASP A 97 22.91 -0.07 -13.40
CA ASP A 97 24.14 -0.19 -12.64
C ASP A 97 24.06 0.58 -11.31
N PHE A 98 24.96 0.23 -10.39
CA PHE A 98 24.99 0.80 -9.04
C PHE A 98 25.21 2.32 -9.02
N TYR A 99 26.09 2.81 -9.86
CA TYR A 99 26.44 4.22 -9.90
C TYR A 99 25.27 5.07 -10.42
N THR A 100 24.66 4.65 -11.52
CA THR A 100 23.48 5.28 -12.09
C THR A 100 22.31 5.25 -11.11
N TYR A 101 22.02 4.10 -10.48
CA TYR A 101 20.98 4.00 -9.46
C TYR A 101 21.20 5.00 -8.31
N LYS A 102 22.45 5.04 -7.78
CA LYS A 102 22.82 5.96 -6.70
C LYS A 102 22.62 7.43 -7.11
N LYS A 103 23.08 7.82 -8.29
CA LYS A 103 22.88 9.17 -8.83
C LYS A 103 21.41 9.54 -9.01
N VAL A 104 20.61 8.62 -9.56
CA VAL A 104 19.16 8.80 -9.75
C VAL A 104 18.45 9.02 -8.41
N MET A 105 18.86 8.36 -7.33
CA MET A 105 18.28 8.58 -6.01
C MET A 105 18.69 9.93 -5.43
N ILE A 106 19.96 10.29 -5.54
CA ILE A 106 20.50 11.58 -5.07
C ILE A 106 19.83 12.75 -5.81
N SER A 107 19.65 12.67 -7.13
CA SER A 107 19.00 13.71 -7.94
C SER A 107 17.55 13.99 -7.54
N ALA A 108 16.86 13.00 -6.95
CA ALA A 108 15.54 13.17 -6.36
C ALA A 108 15.59 13.68 -4.90
N GLY A 109 16.78 14.02 -4.39
CA GLY A 109 17.01 14.44 -3.01
C GLY A 109 16.75 13.33 -1.99
N LEU A 110 16.96 12.05 -2.38
CA LEU A 110 16.90 10.93 -1.48
C LEU A 110 18.29 10.68 -0.87
N LYS A 111 18.31 10.46 0.45
CA LYS A 111 19.57 10.17 1.15
C LYS A 111 19.94 8.70 0.95
N VAL A 112 21.15 8.47 0.45
CA VAL A 112 21.74 7.13 0.27
C VAL A 112 23.16 7.12 0.81
N LYS A 113 23.53 6.05 1.51
CA LYS A 113 24.89 5.85 2.04
C LYS A 113 25.40 4.50 1.58
N SER A 114 26.54 4.48 0.88
CA SER A 114 27.20 3.21 0.54
C SER A 114 27.62 2.51 1.83
N THR A 115 27.50 1.19 1.89
CA THR A 115 27.80 0.40 3.08
C THR A 115 28.33 -0.98 2.68
N LYS A 116 29.15 -1.58 3.54
CA LYS A 116 29.55 -2.99 3.46
C LYS A 116 28.79 -3.86 4.45
N PHE A 117 27.90 -3.27 5.26
CA PHE A 117 27.12 -4.02 6.24
C PHE A 117 26.27 -5.07 5.54
N PHE A 118 26.39 -6.33 5.96
CA PHE A 118 25.73 -7.51 5.41
C PHE A 118 26.24 -7.95 4.01
N GLU A 119 27.30 -7.34 3.45
CA GLU A 119 27.82 -7.67 2.12
C GLU A 119 28.30 -9.12 2.03
N ASN A 120 28.94 -9.64 3.06
CA ASN A 120 29.46 -11.02 3.09
C ASN A 120 28.38 -12.10 3.05
N GLU A 121 27.12 -11.76 3.30
CA GLU A 121 25.99 -12.68 3.21
C GLU A 121 25.36 -12.68 1.79
N LEU A 122 25.83 -11.78 0.93
CA LEU A 122 25.29 -11.58 -0.40
C LEU A 122 26.30 -11.96 -1.47
N THR A 123 25.82 -12.47 -2.59
CA THR A 123 26.62 -12.79 -3.78
C THR A 123 26.12 -12.00 -5.00
N ASN A 124 26.96 -11.89 -6.01
CA ASN A 124 26.61 -11.17 -7.26
C ASN A 124 26.20 -9.70 -7.03
N VAL A 125 26.78 -9.03 -6.04
CA VAL A 125 26.49 -7.64 -5.67
C VAL A 125 27.48 -6.70 -6.35
N GLU A 126 26.98 -5.68 -7.05
CA GLU A 126 27.78 -4.59 -7.59
C GLU A 126 28.00 -3.48 -6.53
N GLY A 127 26.96 -3.20 -5.74
CA GLY A 127 27.06 -2.27 -4.64
C GLY A 127 25.84 -2.31 -3.72
N LEU A 128 26.02 -1.82 -2.51
CA LEU A 128 25.07 -1.86 -1.41
C LEU A 128 24.86 -0.46 -0.83
N LEU A 129 23.60 -0.05 -0.69
CA LEU A 129 23.19 1.22 -0.11
C LEU A 129 22.38 0.99 1.16
N LYS A 130 22.67 1.78 2.18
CA LYS A 130 21.78 1.99 3.32
C LYS A 130 20.86 3.18 3.04
N VAL A 131 19.56 2.99 3.27
CA VAL A 131 18.51 3.97 2.94
C VAL A 131 17.49 4.13 4.08
N ASP A 132 16.77 5.25 4.06
CA ASP A 132 15.79 5.59 5.09
C ASP A 132 14.37 5.27 4.62
N GLU A 133 13.74 4.28 5.22
CA GLU A 133 12.31 4.01 5.10
C GLU A 133 11.73 3.54 6.44
N ALA A 134 10.42 3.53 6.56
CA ALA A 134 9.75 3.20 7.80
C ALA A 134 8.74 2.05 7.63
N GLN A 135 8.57 1.31 8.71
CA GLN A 135 7.49 0.36 8.88
C GLN A 135 6.28 1.05 9.49
N ILE A 136 5.10 0.85 8.92
CA ILE A 136 3.83 1.27 9.50
C ILE A 136 3.44 0.25 10.58
N LEU A 137 3.14 0.74 11.77
CA LEU A 137 2.70 -0.07 12.90
C LEU A 137 1.19 -0.31 12.81
N GLN A 138 0.80 -1.34 12.06
CA GLN A 138 -0.58 -1.59 11.65
C GLN A 138 -1.56 -1.69 12.83
N ASP A 139 -1.22 -2.45 13.88
CA ASP A 139 -2.09 -2.61 15.04
C ASP A 139 -2.28 -1.29 15.80
N LYS A 140 -1.20 -0.51 15.94
CA LYS A 140 -1.27 0.84 16.52
C LYS A 140 -2.14 1.76 15.66
N SER A 141 -1.99 1.68 14.35
CA SER A 141 -2.77 2.48 13.40
C SER A 141 -4.26 2.15 13.48
N LYS A 142 -4.59 0.86 13.55
CA LYS A 142 -5.97 0.39 13.72
C LYS A 142 -6.58 0.93 15.02
N LYS A 143 -5.88 0.77 16.14
CA LYS A 143 -6.32 1.28 17.45
C LYS A 143 -6.49 2.80 17.45
N PHE A 144 -5.54 3.52 16.83
CA PHE A 144 -5.59 4.98 16.69
C PHE A 144 -6.87 5.44 15.99
N PHE A 145 -7.17 4.90 14.80
CA PHE A 145 -8.36 5.29 14.07
C PHE A 145 -9.66 4.81 14.74
N GLN A 146 -9.65 3.64 15.36
CA GLN A 146 -10.80 3.19 16.16
C GLN A 146 -11.14 4.18 17.28
N PHE A 147 -10.13 4.69 17.97
CA PHE A 147 -10.32 5.70 19.02
C PHE A 147 -10.75 7.07 18.44
N LYS A 148 -10.01 7.59 17.45
CA LYS A 148 -10.26 8.94 16.88
C LYS A 148 -11.59 9.05 16.14
N LEU A 149 -12.07 7.95 15.57
CA LEU A 149 -13.30 7.89 14.75
C LEU A 149 -14.45 7.17 15.45
N LYS A 150 -14.35 6.83 16.75
CA LYS A 150 -15.35 6.03 17.50
C LYS A 150 -16.79 6.49 17.24
N LYS A 151 -17.05 7.80 17.29
CA LYS A 151 -18.39 8.39 17.10
C LYS A 151 -18.79 8.57 15.61
N ASN A 152 -17.86 8.39 14.69
CA ASN A 152 -18.06 8.65 13.27
C ASN A 152 -18.04 7.37 12.42
N PHE A 153 -17.69 6.22 13.02
CA PHE A 153 -17.50 4.95 12.32
C PHE A 153 -18.69 4.01 12.50
N PHE A 154 -19.27 3.58 11.39
CA PHE A 154 -20.39 2.66 11.30
C PHE A 154 -19.91 1.34 10.69
N LYS A 155 -19.50 0.40 11.56
CA LYS A 155 -19.04 -0.95 11.18
C LYS A 155 -20.20 -1.84 10.73
N ASN A 156 -19.89 -2.91 9.98
CA ASN A 156 -20.85 -3.92 9.50
C ASN A 156 -21.98 -3.31 8.65
N LYS A 157 -21.68 -2.25 7.92
CA LYS A 157 -22.62 -1.56 7.01
C LYS A 157 -22.06 -1.62 5.59
N LYS A 158 -22.56 -2.57 4.81
CA LYS A 158 -22.34 -2.58 3.36
C LYS A 158 -23.22 -1.49 2.74
N ILE A 159 -22.60 -0.53 2.11
CA ILE A 159 -23.29 0.51 1.37
C ILE A 159 -23.50 0.05 -0.07
N ASP A 160 -24.73 0.02 -0.50
CA ASP A 160 -25.11 -0.15 -1.89
C ASP A 160 -25.55 1.21 -2.43
N ILE A 161 -24.89 1.68 -3.46
CA ILE A 161 -25.15 3.00 -4.04
C ILE A 161 -26.54 3.09 -4.67
N SER A 162 -27.11 1.95 -5.10
CA SER A 162 -28.48 1.90 -5.65
C SER A 162 -29.56 2.19 -4.61
N GLN A 163 -29.23 2.00 -3.31
CA GLN A 163 -30.14 2.28 -2.18
C GLN A 163 -30.03 3.71 -1.66
N ILE A 164 -29.19 4.54 -2.27
CA ILE A 164 -29.00 5.93 -1.89
C ILE A 164 -29.82 6.81 -2.81
N GLU A 165 -30.83 7.44 -2.24
CA GLU A 165 -31.66 8.38 -2.96
C GLU A 165 -30.90 9.70 -3.21
N PHE A 166 -31.06 10.29 -4.40
CA PHE A 166 -30.50 11.58 -4.75
C PHE A 166 -31.61 12.60 -5.04
N LYS A 167 -31.81 13.53 -4.09
CA LYS A 167 -32.83 14.58 -4.17
C LYS A 167 -32.23 15.94 -3.82
N LYS A 168 -32.64 17.00 -4.52
CA LYS A 168 -32.24 18.38 -4.27
C LYS A 168 -30.72 18.52 -4.08
N ASN A 169 -29.94 17.90 -4.98
CA ASN A 169 -28.48 17.89 -4.97
C ASN A 169 -27.82 17.28 -3.73
N ARG A 170 -28.53 16.42 -2.99
CA ARG A 170 -28.05 15.71 -1.78
C ARG A 170 -28.35 14.22 -1.86
N PHE A 171 -27.52 13.44 -1.20
CA PHE A 171 -27.74 12.00 -1.02
C PHE A 171 -28.50 11.75 0.27
N ILE A 172 -29.50 10.88 0.22
CA ILE A 172 -30.28 10.48 1.38
C ILE A 172 -30.03 9.00 1.65
N TYR A 173 -29.49 8.70 2.80
CA TYR A 173 -29.29 7.35 3.28
C TYR A 173 -29.85 7.22 4.70
N LYS A 174 -30.85 6.35 4.90
CA LYS A 174 -31.51 6.13 6.20
C LYS A 174 -31.90 7.46 6.87
N ASN A 175 -32.69 8.27 6.18
CA ASN A 175 -33.18 9.59 6.62
C ASN A 175 -32.06 10.63 6.90
N THR A 176 -30.80 10.31 6.63
CA THR A 176 -29.69 11.25 6.77
C THR A 176 -29.30 11.83 5.42
N LYS A 177 -29.26 13.16 5.34
CA LYS A 177 -28.84 13.89 4.12
C LYS A 177 -27.33 14.10 4.13
N PHE A 178 -26.66 13.82 3.02
CA PHE A 178 -25.23 14.04 2.80
C PHE A 178 -25.01 14.92 1.59
N ASP A 179 -24.08 15.85 1.68
CA ASP A 179 -23.70 16.74 0.58
C ASP A 179 -22.78 16.03 -0.41
N HIS A 180 -21.89 15.15 0.08
CA HIS A 180 -20.96 14.37 -0.74
C HIS A 180 -20.84 12.92 -0.25
N ILE A 181 -20.56 12.03 -1.21
CA ILE A 181 -20.10 10.66 -0.95
C ILE A 181 -18.66 10.54 -1.43
N ILE A 182 -17.75 10.03 -0.57
CA ILE A 182 -16.38 9.72 -0.94
C ILE A 182 -16.22 8.20 -0.93
N ASP A 183 -16.03 7.62 -2.12
CA ASP A 183 -15.80 6.19 -2.31
C ASP A 183 -14.31 5.86 -2.16
N CYS A 184 -13.96 5.28 -1.02
CA CYS A 184 -12.63 4.76 -0.68
C CYS A 184 -12.56 3.22 -0.72
N THR A 185 -13.50 2.58 -1.42
CA THR A 185 -13.59 1.10 -1.49
C THR A 185 -12.67 0.48 -2.54
N ALA A 186 -11.83 1.29 -3.19
CA ALA A 186 -10.95 0.86 -4.27
C ALA A 186 -11.71 0.18 -5.43
N GLY A 187 -12.87 0.74 -5.81
CA GLY A 187 -13.70 0.24 -6.91
C GLY A 187 -14.62 -0.94 -6.55
N HIS A 188 -14.72 -1.27 -5.26
CA HIS A 188 -15.62 -2.36 -4.82
C HIS A 188 -17.09 -1.93 -4.72
N MET A 189 -17.38 -0.64 -4.54
CA MET A 189 -18.75 -0.11 -4.44
C MET A 189 -19.27 0.37 -5.81
N THR A 190 -18.47 1.16 -6.52
CA THR A 190 -18.87 1.79 -7.78
C THR A 190 -18.05 1.28 -8.96
N LYS A 191 -18.74 0.87 -10.03
CA LYS A 191 -18.10 0.65 -11.34
C LYS A 191 -18.00 2.00 -12.04
N TYR A 192 -16.81 2.56 -12.09
CA TYR A 192 -16.57 3.73 -12.93
C TYR A 192 -16.38 3.28 -14.38
N LYS A 193 -17.38 3.51 -15.22
CA LYS A 193 -17.40 3.13 -16.64
C LYS A 193 -16.18 3.65 -17.43
N ASN A 194 -15.58 4.73 -16.97
CA ASN A 194 -14.45 5.41 -17.63
C ASN A 194 -13.08 5.09 -17.00
N PHE A 195 -13.01 4.06 -16.14
CA PHE A 195 -11.74 3.60 -15.57
C PHE A 195 -11.50 2.15 -15.94
N ASP A 196 -10.41 1.93 -16.61
CA ASP A 196 -9.88 0.59 -16.82
C ASP A 196 -9.18 0.12 -15.54
N ILE A 197 -9.98 -0.43 -14.63
CA ILE A 197 -9.49 -1.04 -13.37
C ILE A 197 -9.57 -2.55 -13.46
N SER A 198 -8.56 -3.20 -12.93
CA SER A 198 -8.53 -4.65 -12.75
C SER A 198 -8.22 -5.00 -11.29
N PHE A 199 -8.58 -6.22 -10.92
CA PHE A 199 -8.37 -6.79 -9.61
C PHE A 199 -7.28 -7.86 -9.69
N GLU A 200 -6.15 -7.64 -9.01
CA GLU A 200 -5.02 -8.56 -8.98
C GLU A 200 -4.94 -9.24 -7.61
N PRO A 201 -5.29 -10.53 -7.51
CA PRO A 201 -5.01 -11.34 -6.33
C PRO A 201 -3.51 -11.45 -6.11
N ARG A 202 -3.11 -11.42 -4.84
CA ARG A 202 -1.70 -11.55 -4.43
C ARG A 202 -1.57 -12.45 -3.22
N VAL A 203 -0.43 -13.12 -3.12
CA VAL A 203 0.04 -13.81 -1.94
C VAL A 203 1.30 -13.13 -1.40
N THR A 204 1.40 -13.02 -0.09
CA THR A 204 2.59 -12.54 0.61
C THR A 204 3.03 -13.59 1.61
N PHE A 205 4.28 -14.02 1.51
CA PHE A 205 4.85 -15.05 2.38
C PHE A 205 5.46 -14.39 3.62
N ILE A 206 5.19 -14.98 4.78
CA ILE A 206 5.69 -14.53 6.08
C ILE A 206 6.74 -15.51 6.59
N TYR A 207 7.85 -14.95 7.02
CA TYR A 207 8.98 -15.67 7.62
C TYR A 207 9.25 -15.15 9.03
N LYS A 208 9.70 -16.02 9.92
CA LYS A 208 10.30 -15.63 11.20
C LYS A 208 11.78 -15.39 11.02
N SER A 209 12.34 -14.42 11.75
CA SER A 209 13.78 -14.15 11.76
C SER A 209 14.28 -13.70 13.14
N LYS A 210 15.54 -13.99 13.41
CA LYS A 210 16.30 -13.46 14.57
C LYS A 210 16.82 -12.04 14.30
N LEU A 211 16.90 -11.62 13.04
CA LEU A 211 17.33 -10.28 12.66
C LEU A 211 16.36 -9.22 13.22
N LYS A 212 16.91 -8.11 13.65
CA LYS A 212 16.12 -7.00 14.21
C LYS A 212 16.31 -5.75 13.39
N SER A 213 15.19 -5.04 13.11
CA SER A 213 15.21 -3.75 12.38
C SER A 213 15.99 -3.83 11.06
N PHE A 214 15.75 -4.90 10.30
CA PHE A 214 16.43 -5.24 9.06
C PHE A 214 15.43 -5.21 7.89
N ALA A 215 15.86 -4.71 6.74
CA ALA A 215 15.17 -4.87 5.47
C ALA A 215 16.22 -5.00 4.36
N LEU A 216 15.91 -5.78 3.34
CA LEU A 216 16.79 -6.03 2.21
C LEU A 216 15.99 -6.01 0.93
N MET A 217 16.50 -5.35 -0.10
CA MET A 217 15.87 -5.28 -1.40
C MET A 217 16.90 -5.39 -2.51
N ALA A 218 16.71 -6.34 -3.43
CA ALA A 218 17.45 -6.40 -4.67
C ALA A 218 16.81 -5.46 -5.70
N MET A 219 17.56 -4.60 -6.34
CA MET A 219 17.16 -3.70 -7.43
C MET A 219 18.14 -3.83 -8.58
N ASP A 220 17.71 -3.69 -9.76
CA ASP A 220 16.45 -3.62 -10.49
C ASP A 220 16.49 -4.75 -11.54
N GLY A 221 15.69 -5.78 -11.41
CA GLY A 221 15.75 -6.98 -12.27
C GLY A 221 14.95 -8.10 -11.63
N PRO A 222 15.53 -9.29 -11.34
CA PRO A 222 14.88 -10.32 -10.54
C PRO A 222 14.70 -9.81 -9.11
N PHE A 223 13.70 -8.99 -8.98
CA PHE A 223 13.39 -8.19 -7.81
C PHE A 223 12.84 -9.04 -6.67
N TYR A 224 13.40 -8.85 -5.50
CA TYR A 224 12.78 -9.28 -4.25
C TYR A 224 12.97 -8.26 -3.13
N ASN A 225 12.12 -8.34 -2.13
CA ASN A 225 12.28 -7.57 -0.91
C ASN A 225 11.96 -8.40 0.30
N ILE A 226 12.76 -8.24 1.35
CA ILE A 226 12.55 -8.75 2.70
C ILE A 226 12.29 -7.52 3.56
N PHE A 227 11.15 -7.48 4.26
CA PHE A 227 10.75 -6.31 5.03
C PHE A 227 10.08 -6.70 6.35
N PRO A 228 10.32 -5.98 7.47
CA PRO A 228 9.69 -6.28 8.76
C PRO A 228 8.18 -6.15 8.68
N TYR A 229 7.47 -7.14 9.22
CA TYR A 229 6.01 -7.17 9.26
C TYR A 229 5.44 -7.12 10.68
N GLY A 230 6.16 -7.71 11.62
CA GLY A 230 5.83 -7.73 13.03
C GLY A 230 7.08 -7.68 13.91
N LYS A 231 6.99 -8.17 15.13
CA LYS A 231 8.10 -8.13 16.10
C LYS A 231 9.31 -8.97 15.64
N ARG A 232 9.04 -10.17 15.08
CA ARG A 232 10.01 -11.11 14.51
C ARG A 232 9.56 -11.69 13.17
N ASP A 233 8.48 -11.16 12.63
CA ASP A 233 7.94 -11.58 11.34
C ASP A 233 8.43 -10.65 10.25
N TYR A 234 8.74 -11.23 9.12
CA TYR A 234 9.18 -10.56 7.90
C TYR A 234 8.34 -11.04 6.73
N ILE A 235 8.10 -10.17 5.79
CA ILE A 235 7.54 -10.56 4.50
C ILE A 235 8.66 -10.80 3.50
N LEU A 236 8.46 -11.77 2.62
CA LEU A 236 9.20 -11.94 1.39
C LEU A 236 8.27 -11.59 0.23
N GLY A 237 8.62 -10.55 -0.51
CA GLY A 237 7.92 -10.10 -1.70
C GLY A 237 8.76 -10.36 -2.95
N THR A 238 8.26 -11.19 -3.84
CA THR A 238 8.84 -11.44 -5.17
C THR A 238 7.73 -11.22 -6.19
N PRO A 239 7.73 -10.14 -6.98
CA PRO A 239 6.62 -9.81 -7.88
C PRO A 239 6.22 -10.95 -8.82
N MET A 240 7.18 -11.74 -9.28
CA MET A 240 6.95 -12.89 -10.17
C MET A 240 6.06 -13.97 -9.50
N PHE A 241 6.26 -14.23 -8.21
CA PHE A 241 5.55 -15.29 -7.49
C PHE A 241 4.45 -14.76 -6.56
N SER A 242 4.47 -13.46 -6.24
CA SER A 242 3.46 -12.86 -5.37
C SER A 242 2.16 -12.52 -6.11
N LYS A 243 2.22 -12.21 -7.42
CA LYS A 243 1.07 -11.79 -8.21
C LYS A 243 0.42 -12.99 -8.90
N PHE A 244 -0.92 -12.99 -8.94
CA PHE A 244 -1.69 -13.89 -9.80
C PHE A 244 -2.20 -13.15 -11.04
N LYS A 245 -3.01 -13.82 -11.86
CA LYS A 245 -3.65 -13.18 -13.01
C LYS A 245 -4.58 -12.06 -12.60
N LYS A 246 -4.74 -11.07 -13.46
CA LYS A 246 -5.67 -9.96 -13.29
C LYS A 246 -7.09 -10.37 -13.70
N PHE A 247 -8.07 -9.78 -13.04
CA PHE A 247 -9.50 -9.98 -13.32
C PHE A 247 -10.16 -8.63 -13.53
N SER A 248 -11.01 -8.52 -14.55
CA SER A 248 -11.88 -7.35 -14.74
C SER A 248 -13.10 -7.35 -13.80
N ASN A 249 -13.43 -8.51 -13.23
CA ASN A 249 -14.57 -8.72 -12.34
C ASN A 249 -14.12 -9.05 -10.92
N LEU A 250 -14.60 -8.26 -9.96
CA LEU A 250 -14.28 -8.40 -8.53
C LEU A 250 -14.66 -9.77 -7.97
N ASN A 251 -15.89 -10.26 -8.28
CA ASN A 251 -16.38 -11.52 -7.73
C ASN A 251 -15.56 -12.71 -8.24
N ARG A 252 -15.13 -12.69 -9.51
CA ARG A 252 -14.21 -13.70 -10.07
C ARG A 252 -12.85 -13.68 -9.38
N ALA A 253 -12.32 -12.50 -9.06
CA ALA A 253 -11.07 -12.38 -8.33
C ALA A 253 -11.18 -12.90 -6.88
N ILE A 254 -12.28 -12.61 -6.20
CA ILE A 254 -12.57 -13.12 -4.85
C ILE A 254 -12.74 -14.64 -4.89
N HIS A 255 -13.51 -15.17 -5.84
CA HIS A 255 -13.68 -16.62 -6.02
C HIS A 255 -12.34 -17.32 -6.25
N PHE A 256 -11.50 -16.76 -7.11
CA PHE A 256 -10.15 -17.28 -7.35
C PHE A 256 -9.33 -17.37 -6.06
N LEU A 257 -9.30 -16.30 -5.23
CA LEU A 257 -8.56 -16.28 -3.96
C LEU A 257 -9.02 -17.38 -2.98
N LYS A 258 -10.32 -17.66 -2.95
CA LYS A 258 -10.89 -18.69 -2.05
C LYS A 258 -10.53 -20.11 -2.48
N ASN A 259 -10.20 -20.33 -3.74
CA ASN A 259 -9.99 -21.65 -4.34
C ASN A 259 -8.52 -21.91 -4.76
N ILE A 260 -7.56 -21.17 -4.18
CA ILE A 260 -6.15 -21.41 -4.45
C ILE A 260 -5.70 -22.71 -3.78
N LYS A 261 -5.16 -23.64 -4.59
CA LYS A 261 -4.67 -24.94 -4.12
C LYS A 261 -3.37 -24.79 -3.31
N LYS A 262 -3.17 -25.65 -2.32
CA LYS A 262 -1.95 -25.67 -1.48
C LYS A 262 -0.67 -25.88 -2.30
N GLU A 263 -0.72 -26.77 -3.29
CA GLU A 263 0.42 -27.02 -4.19
C GLU A 263 0.84 -25.78 -4.97
N THR A 264 -0.14 -24.97 -5.42
CA THR A 264 0.14 -23.68 -6.08
C THR A 264 0.87 -22.72 -5.14
N LEU A 265 0.49 -22.70 -3.86
CA LEU A 265 1.14 -21.85 -2.86
C LEU A 265 2.55 -22.33 -2.57
N LEU A 266 2.74 -23.63 -2.39
CA LEU A 266 4.07 -24.23 -2.17
C LEU A 266 5.01 -23.95 -3.35
N LYS A 267 4.56 -24.17 -4.60
CA LYS A 267 5.34 -23.87 -5.80
C LYS A 267 5.77 -22.40 -5.85
N ARG A 268 4.87 -21.48 -5.46
CA ARG A 268 5.15 -20.04 -5.44
C ARG A 268 6.10 -19.64 -4.31
N GLN A 269 5.97 -20.24 -3.13
CA GLN A 269 6.90 -20.05 -2.02
C GLN A 269 8.31 -20.50 -2.40
N LEU A 270 8.46 -21.74 -2.85
CA LEU A 270 9.76 -22.29 -3.28
C LEU A 270 10.39 -21.49 -4.43
N GLY A 271 9.56 -21.05 -5.39
CA GLY A 271 10.01 -20.15 -6.44
C GLY A 271 10.52 -18.80 -5.93
N SER A 272 9.85 -18.23 -4.92
CA SER A 272 10.30 -16.99 -4.25
C SER A 272 11.62 -17.18 -3.54
N GLU A 273 11.78 -18.28 -2.81
CA GLU A 273 13.03 -18.62 -2.11
C GLU A 273 14.18 -18.86 -3.09
N LYS A 274 13.91 -19.54 -4.22
CA LYS A 274 14.92 -19.76 -5.28
C LYS A 274 15.47 -18.45 -5.84
N ILE A 275 14.60 -17.42 -6.02
CA ILE A 275 15.06 -16.09 -6.46
C ILE A 275 15.96 -15.45 -5.39
N VAL A 276 15.56 -15.47 -4.14
CA VAL A 276 16.33 -14.87 -3.05
C VAL A 276 17.69 -15.56 -2.92
N LYS A 277 17.72 -16.89 -2.93
CA LYS A 277 18.94 -17.70 -2.74
C LYS A 277 19.97 -17.54 -3.84
N LYS A 278 19.62 -17.00 -5.00
CA LYS A 278 20.59 -16.66 -6.06
C LYS A 278 21.62 -15.62 -5.65
N SER A 279 21.25 -14.73 -4.73
CA SER A 279 22.11 -13.64 -4.27
C SER A 279 22.21 -13.52 -2.74
N PHE A 280 21.42 -14.29 -2.01
CA PHE A 280 21.47 -14.40 -0.56
C PHE A 280 21.48 -15.90 -0.18
N ASN A 281 22.61 -16.56 -0.35
CA ASN A 281 22.74 -18.01 -0.22
C ASN A 281 22.35 -18.52 1.18
N ASN A 282 22.68 -17.76 2.23
CA ASN A 282 22.38 -18.10 3.61
C ASN A 282 20.99 -17.70 4.07
N PHE A 283 20.03 -17.48 3.14
CA PHE A 283 18.67 -17.08 3.48
C PHE A 283 18.04 -17.96 4.57
N ASP A 284 18.16 -19.29 4.44
CA ASP A 284 17.57 -20.25 5.39
C ASP A 284 18.19 -20.21 6.80
N LYS A 285 19.42 -19.69 6.94
CA LYS A 285 20.07 -19.46 8.25
C LYS A 285 19.34 -18.37 9.04
N TYR A 286 18.73 -17.43 8.35
CA TYR A 286 18.11 -16.24 8.96
C TYR A 286 16.59 -16.26 8.96
N PHE A 287 15.96 -16.93 7.96
CA PHE A 287 14.53 -16.83 7.72
C PHE A 287 13.87 -18.21 7.65
N TYR A 288 12.82 -18.40 8.45
CA TYR A 288 12.04 -19.63 8.50
C TYR A 288 10.60 -19.35 8.10
N PHE A 289 10.08 -20.09 7.10
CA PHE A 289 8.71 -19.93 6.66
C PHE A 289 7.72 -20.11 7.82
N LYS A 290 6.75 -19.22 7.91
CA LYS A 290 5.70 -19.24 8.93
C LYS A 290 4.34 -19.53 8.35
N ASN A 291 3.88 -18.67 7.46
CA ASN A 291 2.60 -18.75 6.76
C ASN A 291 2.54 -17.74 5.60
N CYS A 292 1.36 -17.58 5.02
CA CYS A 292 1.12 -16.51 4.04
C CYS A 292 -0.22 -15.84 4.30
N PHE A 293 -0.43 -14.68 3.69
CA PHE A 293 -1.73 -14.05 3.61
C PHE A 293 -2.03 -13.61 2.17
N PHE A 294 -3.33 -13.44 1.90
CA PHE A 294 -3.80 -12.98 0.61
C PHE A 294 -4.26 -11.53 0.65
N SER A 295 -4.07 -10.85 -0.46
CA SER A 295 -4.62 -9.52 -0.69
C SER A 295 -5.19 -9.41 -2.10
N LEU A 296 -6.13 -8.49 -2.28
CA LEU A 296 -6.72 -8.19 -3.57
C LEU A 296 -6.46 -6.72 -3.91
N THR A 297 -5.51 -6.49 -4.81
CA THR A 297 -5.10 -5.14 -5.19
C THR A 297 -5.90 -4.67 -6.39
N THR A 298 -6.53 -3.52 -6.29
CA THR A 298 -7.10 -2.83 -7.46
C THR A 298 -5.99 -2.10 -8.20
N ILE A 299 -5.87 -2.38 -9.47
CA ILE A 299 -4.88 -1.80 -10.36
C ILE A 299 -5.59 -0.96 -11.40
N PHE A 300 -5.10 0.25 -11.59
CA PHE A 300 -5.44 1.08 -12.73
C PHE A 300 -4.48 0.77 -13.87
N TYR A 301 -5.01 0.60 -15.08
CA TYR A 301 -4.15 0.41 -16.26
C TYR A 301 -3.40 1.71 -16.54
N SER A 302 -2.10 1.64 -16.53
CA SER A 302 -1.19 2.71 -16.95
C SER A 302 -0.15 2.13 -17.88
N LYS A 303 0.14 2.83 -18.98
CA LYS A 303 1.23 2.47 -19.91
C LYS A 303 2.63 2.70 -19.33
N SER A 304 2.72 3.33 -18.17
CA SER A 304 3.98 3.64 -17.47
C SER A 304 3.98 3.03 -16.06
N ASP A 305 5.15 2.99 -15.41
CA ASP A 305 5.31 2.62 -14.00
C ASP A 305 4.67 3.64 -13.02
N ASN A 306 3.98 4.65 -13.53
CA ASN A 306 3.27 5.64 -12.74
C ASN A 306 2.12 4.99 -11.96
N ARG A 307 2.03 5.33 -10.68
CA ARG A 307 0.93 4.93 -9.80
C ARG A 307 0.21 6.17 -9.26
N PRO A 308 -0.56 6.85 -10.12
CA PRO A 308 -1.19 8.10 -9.73
C PRO A 308 -2.26 7.86 -8.65
N THR A 309 -2.46 8.87 -7.83
CA THR A 309 -3.63 8.98 -6.99
C THR A 309 -4.78 9.51 -7.84
N LEU A 310 -5.75 8.64 -8.11
CA LEU A 310 -6.95 9.00 -8.85
C LEU A 310 -7.98 9.57 -7.88
N VAL A 311 -8.44 10.77 -8.19
CA VAL A 311 -9.59 11.40 -7.53
C VAL A 311 -10.48 11.96 -8.65
N LYS A 312 -11.68 11.43 -8.78
CA LYS A 312 -12.65 11.91 -9.77
C LYS A 312 -14.01 12.17 -9.12
N LYS A 313 -14.62 13.28 -9.50
CA LYS A 313 -15.96 13.67 -9.06
C LYS A 313 -16.94 13.43 -10.20
N ASN A 314 -18.04 12.76 -9.91
CA ASN A 314 -19.22 12.68 -10.75
C ASN A 314 -20.41 13.09 -9.90
N LYS A 315 -21.08 14.20 -10.29
CA LYS A 315 -22.02 14.89 -9.41
C LYS A 315 -21.37 15.14 -8.05
N ASN A 316 -21.97 14.66 -6.95
CA ASN A 316 -21.44 14.78 -5.60
C ASN A 316 -20.82 13.48 -5.06
N ILE A 317 -20.53 12.50 -5.94
CA ILE A 317 -19.76 11.31 -5.61
C ILE A 317 -18.30 11.53 -6.02
N ILE A 318 -17.38 11.34 -5.08
CA ILE A 318 -15.96 11.46 -5.28
C ILE A 318 -15.33 10.07 -5.14
N PHE A 319 -14.81 9.57 -6.24
CA PHE A 319 -14.08 8.30 -6.27
C PHE A 319 -12.60 8.54 -5.94
N VAL A 320 -12.05 7.68 -5.09
CA VAL A 320 -10.65 7.75 -4.69
C VAL A 320 -9.99 6.39 -4.83
N LEU A 321 -8.93 6.34 -5.61
CA LEU A 321 -8.05 5.17 -5.72
C LEU A 321 -6.61 5.62 -5.55
N GLY A 322 -6.00 5.29 -4.41
CA GLY A 322 -4.58 5.47 -4.15
C GLY A 322 -3.82 4.16 -4.33
N GLY A 323 -2.78 4.17 -5.14
CA GLY A 323 -1.94 2.97 -5.37
C GLY A 323 -1.01 2.63 -4.21
N LYS A 324 -0.82 3.56 -3.24
CA LYS A 324 0.14 3.45 -2.14
C LYS A 324 -0.36 4.18 -0.89
N ILE A 325 0.15 3.80 0.28
CA ILE A 325 -0.22 4.46 1.55
C ILE A 325 0.33 5.89 1.64
N ASP A 326 1.50 6.15 1.10
CA ASP A 326 2.13 7.47 1.05
C ASP A 326 1.32 8.51 0.26
N THR A 327 0.39 8.08 -0.62
CA THR A 327 -0.41 9.00 -1.45
C THR A 327 -1.71 9.50 -0.82
N ILE A 328 -2.02 9.14 0.42
CA ILE A 328 -3.27 9.56 1.10
C ILE A 328 -3.36 11.09 1.27
N PHE A 329 -2.24 11.77 1.45
CA PHE A 329 -2.18 13.23 1.58
C PHE A 329 -2.42 13.97 0.24
N GLU A 330 -1.97 13.39 -0.85
CA GLU A 330 -2.30 13.91 -2.19
C GLU A 330 -3.79 13.78 -2.47
N ALA A 331 -4.39 12.65 -2.12
CA ALA A 331 -5.83 12.44 -2.20
C ALA A 331 -6.60 13.48 -1.36
N GLU A 332 -6.15 13.72 -0.11
CA GLU A 332 -6.73 14.75 0.76
C GLU A 332 -6.72 16.11 0.09
N LYS A 333 -5.58 16.56 -0.43
CA LYS A 333 -5.45 17.86 -1.13
C LYS A 333 -6.41 17.98 -2.32
N LYS A 334 -6.52 16.91 -3.14
CA LYS A 334 -7.43 16.87 -4.30
C LYS A 334 -8.90 16.90 -3.87
N ILE A 335 -9.27 16.17 -2.83
CA ILE A 335 -10.64 16.10 -2.33
C ILE A 335 -11.08 17.44 -1.74
N LEU A 336 -10.25 18.10 -0.96
CA LEU A 336 -10.58 19.41 -0.39
C LEU A 336 -10.97 20.41 -1.48
N LYS A 337 -10.23 20.46 -2.59
CA LYS A 337 -10.59 21.30 -3.77
C LYS A 337 -11.92 20.95 -4.44
N LEU A 338 -12.46 19.76 -4.18
CA LEU A 338 -13.72 19.31 -4.81
C LEU A 338 -14.93 19.44 -3.90
N ILE A 339 -14.70 19.55 -2.59
CA ILE A 339 -15.79 19.66 -1.59
C ILE A 339 -15.96 21.08 -1.05
N ASP A 340 -14.94 21.94 -1.12
CA ASP A 340 -15.06 23.35 -0.81
C ASP A 340 -15.82 24.09 -1.93
#